data_de06a6181c6196c83d2ab992d4ab182e
#
_entry.id   de06a6181c6196c83d2ab992d4ab182e
#
_cell.length_a   1.000
_cell.length_b   1.000
_cell.length_c   1.000
_cell.angle_alpha   90.00
_cell.angle_beta   90.00
_cell.angle_gamma   90.00
#
_symmetry.space_group_name_H-M   'P 1'
#
loop_
_entity.id
_entity.type
_entity.pdbx_description
1 polymer ?
#
loop_
_entity_poly.entity_id
_entity_poly.type
_entity_poly.pdbx_seq_one_letter_code
_entity_poly.pdbx_strand_id
1 'polypeptide(L)'
;SDDTEAAQSVLAKIGVKIAEDEDSWRVTGDNFHQPEGGELFCRESAATLRFMTAVCSLVPGECRLTASPSLLRRPIKPLIQALQQLGVDVSHRNKSVVIKGGGLKGGTTEMPGNISSQFVSALLLISPFAEEGGKIKLTTPLESKPYVLMTLECLNTFGIKVRHSPDLREFQVSRQTYQPAKYVVEGDWSSASYLLALGALCGEIEVENLNSKSLQGDKAVLDFLKDMGASVTSGNNSIKVKKARLKAINADLTDCIDLLPTVAVLAAVAEGTSEFTGIKRARLKESDRVSAVKEGLSRMGIKVTEEMDKLVVTGSVPKGAVIDSKGDHRMAMAFALLGAVVGGTTIEGAECVSKTYPEFWDILKGIGGKVRLDGK
;
A
#
# COMPACT_ATOMS: atom_id res chain seq x y z
N SER A 1 -9.35 5.18 8.72
CA SER A 1 -8.07 4.57 9.10
C SER A 1 -7.02 5.64 9.43
N ASP A 2 -5.97 5.26 10.16
CA ASP A 2 -4.91 6.20 10.55
C ASP A 2 -4.23 6.84 9.32
N ASP A 3 -4.07 6.10 8.23
CA ASP A 3 -3.46 6.60 6.99
C ASP A 3 -4.35 7.65 6.30
N THR A 4 -5.67 7.46 6.27
CA THR A 4 -6.62 8.44 5.69
C THR A 4 -6.74 9.69 6.55
N GLU A 5 -6.77 9.53 7.88
CA GLU A 5 -6.78 10.66 8.81
C GLU A 5 -5.48 11.49 8.74
N ALA A 6 -4.33 10.84 8.56
CA ALA A 6 -3.07 11.54 8.35
C ALA A 6 -3.12 12.41 7.10
N ALA A 7 -3.63 11.87 5.97
CA ALA A 7 -3.78 12.61 4.73
C ALA A 7 -4.74 13.80 4.89
N GLN A 8 -5.91 13.57 5.49
CA GLN A 8 -6.92 14.61 5.75
C GLN A 8 -6.33 15.75 6.61
N SER A 9 -5.67 15.40 7.72
CA SER A 9 -5.07 16.38 8.62
C SER A 9 -4.00 17.24 7.93
N VAL A 10 -3.14 16.62 7.13
CA VAL A 10 -2.05 17.33 6.43
C VAL A 10 -2.61 18.22 5.33
N LEU A 11 -3.59 17.75 4.55
CA LEU A 11 -4.25 18.54 3.51
C LEU A 11 -5.00 19.73 4.08
N ALA A 12 -5.71 19.56 5.20
CA ALA A 12 -6.43 20.66 5.86
C ALA A 12 -5.48 21.78 6.29
N LYS A 13 -4.28 21.42 6.79
CA LYS A 13 -3.27 22.42 7.23
C LYS A 13 -2.70 23.28 6.09
N ILE A 14 -2.78 22.83 4.85
CA ILE A 14 -2.34 23.60 3.68
C ILE A 14 -3.48 24.28 2.93
N GLY A 15 -4.70 24.31 3.50
CA GLY A 15 -5.85 25.04 2.97
C GLY A 15 -6.88 24.21 2.24
N VAL A 16 -6.73 22.88 2.15
CA VAL A 16 -7.74 22.01 1.55
C VAL A 16 -8.93 21.86 2.51
N LYS A 17 -10.13 22.13 2.04
CA LYS A 17 -11.36 21.92 2.80
C LYS A 17 -11.94 20.55 2.46
N ILE A 18 -12.20 19.74 3.48
CA ILE A 18 -12.81 18.43 3.36
C ILE A 18 -14.08 18.43 4.20
N ALA A 19 -15.23 18.34 3.53
CA ALA A 19 -16.52 18.16 4.17
C ALA A 19 -16.92 16.69 4.04
N GLU A 20 -17.28 16.07 5.16
CA GLU A 20 -17.68 14.68 5.24
C GLU A 20 -19.20 14.58 5.37
N ASP A 21 -19.79 13.78 4.48
CA ASP A 21 -21.16 13.29 4.57
C ASP A 21 -21.11 11.77 4.91
N GLU A 22 -22.25 11.14 5.18
CA GLU A 22 -22.31 9.72 5.56
C GLU A 22 -21.54 8.79 4.62
N ASP A 23 -21.67 9.00 3.28
CA ASP A 23 -21.10 8.13 2.25
C ASP A 23 -20.11 8.84 1.31
N SER A 24 -19.79 10.10 1.57
CA SER A 24 -18.97 10.87 0.63
C SER A 24 -18.15 11.97 1.29
N TRP A 25 -17.05 12.29 0.63
CA TRP A 25 -16.22 13.47 0.95
C TRP A 25 -16.30 14.49 -0.17
N ARG A 26 -16.54 15.74 0.20
CA ARG A 26 -16.39 16.87 -0.72
C ARG A 26 -15.06 17.56 -0.43
N VAL A 27 -14.15 17.47 -1.39
CA VAL A 27 -12.81 18.04 -1.28
C VAL A 27 -12.74 19.31 -2.15
N THR A 28 -12.33 20.43 -1.54
CA THR A 28 -12.12 21.72 -2.22
C THR A 28 -10.71 22.21 -1.91
N GLY A 29 -9.89 22.35 -2.95
CA GLY A 29 -8.48 22.73 -2.83
C GLY A 29 -8.12 23.81 -3.85
N ASP A 30 -8.49 25.05 -3.56
CA ASP A 30 -8.29 26.18 -4.47
C ASP A 30 -7.21 27.19 -4.01
N ASN A 31 -6.86 27.20 -2.71
CA ASN A 31 -5.95 28.18 -2.13
C ASN A 31 -4.97 27.55 -1.17
N PHE A 32 -3.90 27.00 -1.71
CA PHE A 32 -2.79 26.52 -0.87
C PHE A 32 -2.14 27.68 -0.12
N HIS A 33 -1.92 27.49 1.18
CA HIS A 33 -1.19 28.42 2.03
C HIS A 33 -0.18 27.69 2.92
N GLN A 34 0.83 28.43 3.33
CA GLN A 34 1.82 27.90 4.27
C GLN A 34 1.12 27.41 5.55
N PRO A 35 1.40 26.19 6.02
CA PRO A 35 0.82 25.68 7.26
C PRO A 35 1.24 26.51 8.47
N GLU A 36 0.30 26.84 9.36
CA GLU A 36 0.60 27.48 10.63
C GLU A 36 1.58 26.61 11.44
N GLY A 37 2.66 27.22 11.94
CA GLY A 37 3.74 26.50 12.60
C GLY A 37 4.64 25.68 11.67
N GLY A 38 4.36 25.65 10.35
CA GLY A 38 5.19 25.02 9.32
C GLY A 38 5.26 23.50 9.34
N GLU A 39 4.70 22.83 10.35
CA GLU A 39 4.84 21.37 10.52
C GLU A 39 3.60 20.57 10.08
N LEU A 40 3.86 19.53 9.27
CA LEU A 40 2.90 18.60 8.73
C LEU A 40 3.27 17.18 9.17
N PHE A 41 2.53 16.63 10.15
CA PHE A 41 2.81 15.32 10.71
C PHE A 41 2.06 14.21 9.97
N CYS A 42 2.80 13.37 9.22
CA CYS A 42 2.27 12.30 8.37
C CYS A 42 2.01 10.98 9.13
N ARG A 43 2.14 10.95 10.45
CA ARG A 43 2.00 9.73 11.29
C ARG A 43 2.89 8.59 10.75
N GLU A 44 2.30 7.40 10.49
CA GLU A 44 2.92 6.22 9.86
C GLU A 44 2.60 6.10 8.36
N SER A 45 1.89 7.07 7.75
CA SER A 45 1.43 6.99 6.38
C SER A 45 2.51 7.32 5.37
N ALA A 46 3.07 6.28 4.74
CA ALA A 46 4.09 6.45 3.70
C ALA A 46 3.54 7.14 2.45
N ALA A 47 2.29 6.89 2.08
CA ALA A 47 1.64 7.55 0.95
C ALA A 47 1.50 9.05 1.23
N THR A 48 0.99 9.43 2.39
CA THR A 48 0.87 10.83 2.81
C THR A 48 2.22 11.53 2.78
N LEU A 49 3.26 10.96 3.42
CA LEU A 49 4.60 11.57 3.43
C LEU A 49 5.13 11.79 2.01
N ARG A 50 5.02 10.80 1.13
CA ARG A 50 5.60 10.86 -0.22
C ARG A 50 4.82 11.77 -1.15
N PHE A 51 3.49 11.69 -1.15
CA PHE A 51 2.66 12.56 -1.98
C PHE A 51 2.77 14.01 -1.52
N MET A 52 2.71 14.26 -0.21
CA MET A 52 2.84 15.60 0.33
C MET A 52 4.24 16.19 0.14
N THR A 53 5.30 15.36 0.10
CA THR A 53 6.65 15.85 -0.28
C THR A 53 6.64 16.50 -1.67
N ALA A 54 5.86 15.96 -2.61
CA ALA A 54 5.71 16.58 -3.92
C ALA A 54 4.70 17.74 -3.89
N VAL A 55 3.52 17.57 -3.30
CA VAL A 55 2.45 18.59 -3.26
C VAL A 55 2.93 19.87 -2.56
N CYS A 56 3.73 19.78 -1.52
CA CYS A 56 4.28 20.94 -0.83
C CYS A 56 5.19 21.83 -1.71
N SER A 57 5.66 21.34 -2.87
CA SER A 57 6.33 22.19 -3.85
C SER A 57 5.42 23.28 -4.45
N LEU A 58 4.11 23.07 -4.42
CA LEU A 58 3.10 23.99 -4.90
C LEU A 58 2.61 24.96 -3.81
N VAL A 59 2.87 24.66 -2.54
CA VAL A 59 2.43 25.45 -1.38
C VAL A 59 3.38 26.64 -1.20
N PRO A 60 2.89 27.88 -1.13
CA PRO A 60 3.77 29.05 -0.85
C PRO A 60 4.48 28.92 0.50
N GLY A 61 5.77 29.30 0.55
CA GLY A 61 6.55 29.30 1.78
C GLY A 61 7.20 27.97 2.14
N GLU A 62 7.48 27.75 3.43
CA GLU A 62 8.16 26.54 3.91
C GLU A 62 7.17 25.55 4.52
N CYS A 63 7.23 24.30 4.05
CA CYS A 63 6.57 23.15 4.64
C CYS A 63 7.60 22.20 5.24
N ARG A 64 7.33 21.71 6.45
CA ARG A 64 8.15 20.71 7.16
C ARG A 64 7.33 19.44 7.38
N LEU A 65 7.64 18.40 6.64
CA LEU A 65 7.02 17.10 6.81
C LEU A 65 7.76 16.29 7.86
N THR A 66 7.03 15.81 8.86
CA THR A 66 7.52 14.88 9.89
C THR A 66 6.68 13.61 9.88
N ALA A 67 7.23 12.54 10.43
CA ALA A 67 6.56 11.25 10.54
C ALA A 67 7.16 10.46 11.72
N SER A 68 6.58 9.30 12.00
CA SER A 68 7.16 8.41 13.01
C SER A 68 8.57 7.94 12.65
N PRO A 69 9.38 7.54 13.64
CA PRO A 69 10.77 7.12 13.40
C PRO A 69 10.91 5.92 12.47
N SER A 70 9.94 5.01 12.44
CA SER A 70 9.90 3.85 11.54
C SER A 70 9.78 4.30 10.08
N LEU A 71 8.85 5.21 9.79
CA LEU A 71 8.61 5.73 8.45
C LEU A 71 9.78 6.60 7.94
N LEU A 72 10.39 7.40 8.80
CA LEU A 72 11.53 8.26 8.43
C LEU A 72 12.80 7.48 8.07
N ARG A 73 12.90 6.20 8.45
CA ARG A 73 13.99 5.31 8.01
C ARG A 73 13.77 4.74 6.61
N ARG A 74 12.54 4.80 6.09
CA ARG A 74 12.22 4.27 4.76
C ARG A 74 12.77 5.18 3.66
N PRO A 75 13.09 4.63 2.47
CA PRO A 75 13.66 5.41 1.37
C PRO A 75 12.74 6.58 0.96
N ILE A 76 13.33 7.79 0.86
CA ILE A 76 12.69 8.99 0.31
C ILE A 76 13.66 9.79 -0.58
N LYS A 77 14.96 9.53 -0.45
CA LYS A 77 16.02 10.27 -1.16
C LYS A 77 15.80 10.35 -2.68
N PRO A 78 15.37 9.28 -3.40
CA PRO A 78 15.15 9.39 -4.85
C PRO A 78 14.06 10.41 -5.22
N LEU A 79 12.98 10.52 -4.43
CA LEU A 79 11.94 11.53 -4.66
C LEU A 79 12.49 12.94 -4.43
N ILE A 80 13.26 13.14 -3.37
CA ILE A 80 13.90 14.45 -3.08
C ILE A 80 14.81 14.86 -4.25
N GLN A 81 15.67 13.96 -4.72
CA GLN A 81 16.55 14.24 -5.86
C GLN A 81 15.79 14.55 -7.14
N ALA A 82 14.69 13.83 -7.39
CA ALA A 82 13.83 14.09 -8.54
C ALA A 82 13.17 15.48 -8.47
N LEU A 83 12.70 15.90 -7.30
CA LEU A 83 12.12 17.22 -7.10
C LEU A 83 13.19 18.34 -7.25
N GLN A 84 14.41 18.12 -6.77
CA GLN A 84 15.52 19.04 -6.97
C GLN A 84 15.84 19.24 -8.46
N GLN A 85 15.81 18.17 -9.26
CA GLN A 85 15.98 18.26 -10.72
C GLN A 85 14.86 19.07 -11.40
N LEU A 86 13.66 19.09 -10.81
CA LEU A 86 12.53 19.90 -11.28
C LEU A 86 12.53 21.34 -10.73
N GLY A 87 13.60 21.75 -10.04
CA GLY A 87 13.80 23.10 -9.54
C GLY A 87 13.22 23.36 -8.15
N VAL A 88 12.83 22.35 -7.38
CA VAL A 88 12.27 22.50 -6.03
C VAL A 88 13.40 22.57 -4.99
N ASP A 89 13.36 23.55 -4.10
CA ASP A 89 14.25 23.62 -2.92
C ASP A 89 13.71 22.66 -1.85
N VAL A 90 14.24 21.45 -1.83
CA VAL A 90 13.84 20.38 -0.91
C VAL A 90 15.06 19.70 -0.28
N SER A 91 14.97 19.41 1.01
CA SER A 91 16.04 18.75 1.76
C SER A 91 15.50 17.82 2.84
N HIS A 92 16.27 16.80 3.20
CA HIS A 92 16.00 15.92 4.34
C HIS A 92 16.98 16.26 5.46
N ARG A 93 16.48 16.87 6.54
CA ARG A 93 17.29 17.34 7.68
C ARG A 93 16.59 17.00 9.00
N ASN A 94 17.36 16.59 10.00
CA ASN A 94 16.87 16.39 11.38
C ASN A 94 15.56 15.57 11.45
N LYS A 95 15.50 14.44 10.75
CA LYS A 95 14.31 13.55 10.70
C LYS A 95 13.05 14.25 10.14
N SER A 96 13.21 15.24 9.25
CA SER A 96 12.11 15.88 8.54
C SER A 96 12.47 16.14 7.10
N VAL A 97 11.46 16.23 6.23
CA VAL A 97 11.62 16.74 4.86
C VAL A 97 11.16 18.19 4.86
N VAL A 98 12.05 19.08 4.45
CA VAL A 98 11.78 20.53 4.38
C VAL A 98 11.70 20.93 2.92
N ILE A 99 10.59 21.55 2.53
CA ILE A 99 10.30 21.98 1.17
C ILE A 99 10.01 23.49 1.20
N LYS A 100 10.68 24.26 0.36
CA LYS A 100 10.33 25.64 0.06
C LYS A 100 9.58 25.65 -1.27
N GLY A 101 8.26 25.81 -1.16
CA GLY A 101 7.36 25.74 -2.29
C GLY A 101 6.96 27.12 -2.83
N GLY A 102 5.89 27.14 -3.62
CA GLY A 102 5.34 28.34 -4.26
C GLY A 102 5.67 28.45 -5.74
N GLY A 103 6.36 27.45 -6.31
CA GLY A 103 6.60 27.36 -7.74
C GLY A 103 7.25 26.05 -8.12
N LEU A 104 6.84 25.50 -9.24
CA LEU A 104 7.41 24.30 -9.83
C LEU A 104 7.80 24.61 -11.27
N LYS A 105 9.11 24.72 -11.52
CA LYS A 105 9.61 24.97 -12.86
C LYS A 105 9.27 23.83 -13.81
N GLY A 106 9.56 22.61 -13.39
CA GLY A 106 9.37 21.43 -14.22
C GLY A 106 10.59 21.05 -15.05
N GLY A 107 10.36 20.43 -16.20
CA GLY A 107 11.42 19.92 -17.07
C GLY A 107 11.60 18.40 -16.95
N THR A 108 12.84 17.91 -17.05
CA THR A 108 13.15 16.49 -17.03
C THR A 108 13.75 16.05 -15.71
N THR A 109 13.27 14.91 -15.18
CA THR A 109 13.86 14.27 -14.00
C THR A 109 14.14 12.79 -14.27
N GLU A 110 15.17 12.26 -13.64
CA GLU A 110 15.55 10.85 -13.71
C GLU A 110 15.58 10.23 -12.31
N MET A 111 15.04 9.02 -12.18
CA MET A 111 14.99 8.32 -10.90
C MET A 111 14.87 6.80 -11.07
N PRO A 112 15.25 5.99 -10.05
CA PRO A 112 15.03 4.54 -10.11
C PRO A 112 13.53 4.19 -9.99
N GLY A 113 13.05 3.25 -10.82
CA GLY A 113 11.68 2.75 -10.81
C GLY A 113 11.43 1.58 -9.84
N ASN A 114 12.49 1.00 -9.31
CA ASN A 114 12.44 -0.24 -8.50
C ASN A 114 12.52 -0.03 -6.98
N ILE A 115 12.29 1.20 -6.50
CA ILE A 115 12.28 1.49 -5.06
C ILE A 115 10.86 1.69 -4.55
N SER A 116 10.09 2.58 -5.18
CA SER A 116 8.70 2.83 -4.83
C SER A 116 7.93 3.47 -5.99
N SER A 117 6.83 2.84 -6.41
CA SER A 117 5.87 3.40 -7.37
C SER A 117 5.26 4.73 -6.88
N GLN A 118 5.16 4.94 -5.55
CA GLN A 118 4.63 6.18 -4.97
C GLN A 118 5.47 7.40 -5.34
N PHE A 119 6.77 7.25 -5.64
CA PHE A 119 7.60 8.38 -6.09
C PHE A 119 7.18 8.84 -7.48
N VAL A 120 6.93 7.90 -8.39
CA VAL A 120 6.44 8.19 -9.74
C VAL A 120 5.06 8.85 -9.65
N SER A 121 4.14 8.26 -8.86
CA SER A 121 2.81 8.82 -8.63
C SER A 121 2.86 10.24 -8.06
N ALA A 122 3.72 10.49 -7.08
CA ALA A 122 3.89 11.82 -6.48
C ALA A 122 4.31 12.87 -7.51
N LEU A 123 5.25 12.55 -8.38
CA LEU A 123 5.69 13.46 -9.45
C LEU A 123 4.63 13.65 -10.53
N LEU A 124 3.90 12.60 -10.89
CA LEU A 124 2.79 12.69 -11.86
C LEU A 124 1.68 13.62 -11.36
N LEU A 125 1.34 13.58 -10.06
CA LEU A 125 0.32 14.44 -9.46
C LEU A 125 0.64 15.94 -9.55
N ILE A 126 1.92 16.32 -9.44
CA ILE A 126 2.32 17.74 -9.46
C ILE A 126 2.71 18.25 -10.85
N SER A 127 3.08 17.36 -11.77
CA SER A 127 3.57 17.73 -13.10
C SER A 127 2.62 18.63 -13.91
N PRO A 128 1.28 18.51 -13.81
CA PRO A 128 0.36 19.42 -14.50
C PRO A 128 0.49 20.88 -14.09
N PHE A 129 0.97 21.17 -12.89
CA PHE A 129 1.16 22.53 -12.37
C PHE A 129 2.52 23.15 -12.78
N ALA A 130 3.45 22.34 -13.27
CA ALA A 130 4.78 22.80 -13.63
C ALA A 130 4.74 23.73 -14.86
N GLU A 131 5.53 24.82 -14.84
CA GLU A 131 5.59 25.81 -15.92
C GLU A 131 5.97 25.16 -17.27
N GLU A 132 7.00 24.30 -17.26
CA GLU A 132 7.51 23.58 -18.44
C GLU A 132 6.87 22.16 -18.58
N GLY A 133 5.88 21.83 -17.72
CA GLY A 133 5.41 20.45 -17.58
C GLY A 133 6.44 19.55 -16.91
N GLY A 134 6.23 18.22 -16.99
CA GLY A 134 7.14 17.23 -16.39
C GLY A 134 7.46 16.09 -17.35
N LYS A 135 8.74 15.74 -17.45
CA LYS A 135 9.20 14.49 -18.08
C LYS A 135 9.92 13.66 -17.03
N ILE A 136 9.40 12.46 -16.74
CA ILE A 136 9.95 11.52 -15.76
C ILE A 136 10.56 10.36 -16.52
N LYS A 137 11.84 10.06 -16.27
CA LYS A 137 12.54 8.91 -16.83
C LYS A 137 12.99 7.96 -15.73
N LEU A 138 12.73 6.68 -15.90
CA LEU A 138 13.13 5.65 -14.94
C LEU A 138 14.43 4.99 -15.39
N THR A 139 15.44 5.03 -14.51
CA THR A 139 16.77 4.44 -14.77
C THR A 139 16.77 2.92 -14.62
N THR A 140 15.78 2.37 -13.90
CA THR A 140 15.53 0.92 -13.75
C THR A 140 14.10 0.60 -14.17
N PRO A 141 13.74 -0.67 -14.45
CA PRO A 141 12.36 -1.08 -14.66
C PRO A 141 11.46 -0.62 -13.51
N LEU A 142 10.21 -0.26 -13.86
CA LEU A 142 9.19 0.06 -12.86
C LEU A 142 8.70 -1.23 -12.19
N GLU A 143 8.73 -1.25 -10.86
CA GLU A 143 8.10 -2.29 -10.05
C GLU A 143 6.81 -1.73 -9.39
N SER A 144 5.86 -2.60 -9.05
CA SER A 144 4.50 -2.21 -8.62
C SER A 144 3.80 -1.33 -9.67
N LYS A 145 3.89 -1.71 -10.94
CA LYS A 145 3.25 -1.05 -12.08
C LYS A 145 1.77 -0.73 -11.86
N PRO A 146 0.96 -1.64 -11.29
CA PRO A 146 -0.47 -1.41 -11.06
C PRO A 146 -0.77 -0.11 -10.32
N TYR A 147 0.04 0.28 -9.34
CA TYR A 147 -0.19 1.51 -8.57
C TYR A 147 0.08 2.79 -9.37
N VAL A 148 0.99 2.75 -10.34
CA VAL A 148 1.18 3.86 -11.29
C VAL A 148 0.03 3.90 -12.29
N LEU A 149 -0.44 2.75 -12.78
CA LEU A 149 -1.62 2.68 -13.65
C LEU A 149 -2.87 3.23 -12.96
N MET A 150 -3.11 2.91 -11.67
CA MET A 150 -4.17 3.54 -10.87
C MET A 150 -4.02 5.06 -10.82
N THR A 151 -2.80 5.56 -10.66
CA THR A 151 -2.54 7.01 -10.67
C THR A 151 -2.88 7.63 -12.03
N LEU A 152 -2.52 6.97 -13.13
CA LEU A 152 -2.85 7.44 -14.48
C LEU A 152 -4.36 7.45 -14.73
N GLU A 153 -5.09 6.43 -14.27
CA GLU A 153 -6.54 6.36 -14.33
C GLU A 153 -7.19 7.49 -13.52
N CYS A 154 -6.74 7.70 -12.29
CA CYS A 154 -7.20 8.78 -11.44
C CYS A 154 -6.95 10.15 -12.10
N LEU A 155 -5.74 10.42 -12.60
CA LEU A 155 -5.39 11.64 -13.31
C LEU A 155 -6.30 11.87 -14.53
N ASN A 156 -6.56 10.82 -15.31
CA ASN A 156 -7.46 10.90 -16.47
C ASN A 156 -8.90 11.24 -16.05
N THR A 157 -9.39 10.69 -14.94
CA THR A 157 -10.72 11.03 -14.39
C THR A 157 -10.84 12.51 -14.05
N PHE A 158 -9.75 13.12 -13.56
CA PHE A 158 -9.68 14.55 -13.27
C PHE A 158 -9.18 15.40 -14.45
N GLY A 159 -9.27 14.87 -15.67
CA GLY A 159 -9.01 15.60 -16.92
C GLY A 159 -7.53 15.72 -17.31
N ILE A 160 -6.62 15.12 -16.59
CA ILE A 160 -5.18 15.18 -16.87
C ILE A 160 -4.76 14.04 -17.79
N LYS A 161 -4.11 14.39 -18.90
CA LYS A 161 -3.57 13.45 -19.87
C LYS A 161 -2.07 13.29 -19.69
N VAL A 162 -1.64 12.06 -19.53
CA VAL A 162 -0.23 11.66 -19.41
C VAL A 162 0.14 10.81 -20.63
N ARG A 163 1.22 11.15 -21.31
CA ARG A 163 1.85 10.27 -22.31
C ARG A 163 2.89 9.43 -21.60
N HIS A 164 2.97 8.15 -21.94
CA HIS A 164 3.97 7.26 -21.38
C HIS A 164 4.45 6.24 -22.41
N SER A 165 5.65 5.72 -22.20
CA SER A 165 6.15 4.58 -22.99
C SER A 165 5.39 3.29 -22.65
N PRO A 166 5.32 2.31 -23.56
CA PRO A 166 4.63 1.04 -23.31
C PRO A 166 5.18 0.24 -22.13
N ASP A 167 6.47 0.38 -21.84
CA ASP A 167 7.17 -0.25 -20.73
C ASP A 167 7.09 0.53 -19.41
N LEU A 168 6.38 1.69 -19.40
CA LEU A 168 6.24 2.59 -18.25
C LEU A 168 7.58 3.11 -17.70
N ARG A 169 8.56 3.31 -18.56
CA ARG A 169 9.87 3.86 -18.18
C ARG A 169 9.99 5.37 -18.43
N GLU A 170 9.14 5.92 -19.28
CA GLU A 170 9.07 7.35 -19.53
C GLU A 170 7.63 7.85 -19.40
N PHE A 171 7.46 8.99 -18.73
CA PHE A 171 6.19 9.70 -18.62
C PHE A 171 6.38 11.16 -19.01
N GLN A 172 5.40 11.72 -19.71
CA GLN A 172 5.39 13.12 -20.11
C GLN A 172 4.04 13.74 -19.83
N VAL A 173 4.05 14.84 -19.09
CA VAL A 173 2.86 15.60 -18.70
C VAL A 173 3.10 17.07 -19.10
N SER A 174 2.26 17.62 -19.97
CA SER A 174 2.26 19.05 -20.24
C SER A 174 1.55 19.81 -19.12
N ARG A 175 1.73 21.13 -19.05
CA ARG A 175 0.94 21.97 -18.15
C ARG A 175 -0.53 21.82 -18.48
N GLN A 176 -1.36 21.50 -17.47
CA GLN A 176 -2.80 21.25 -17.59
C GLN A 176 -3.51 21.72 -16.32
N THR A 177 -4.83 21.88 -16.41
CA THR A 177 -5.67 22.21 -15.25
C THR A 177 -6.56 21.02 -14.91
N TYR A 178 -6.54 20.63 -13.64
CA TYR A 178 -7.44 19.61 -13.11
C TYR A 178 -8.90 20.05 -13.24
N GLN A 179 -9.76 19.11 -13.56
CA GLN A 179 -11.20 19.32 -13.65
C GLN A 179 -11.91 18.66 -12.47
N PRO A 180 -12.90 19.32 -11.85
CA PRO A 180 -13.70 18.68 -10.82
C PRO A 180 -14.38 17.41 -11.37
N ALA A 181 -14.39 16.37 -10.55
CA ALA A 181 -15.01 15.10 -10.91
C ALA A 181 -15.66 14.44 -9.69
N LYS A 182 -16.66 13.60 -9.94
CA LYS A 182 -17.13 12.61 -8.97
C LYS A 182 -16.28 11.36 -9.13
N TYR A 183 -15.65 10.93 -8.05
CA TYR A 183 -14.82 9.72 -8.03
C TYR A 183 -15.40 8.73 -7.03
N VAL A 184 -15.60 7.50 -7.46
CA VAL A 184 -16.03 6.42 -6.58
C VAL A 184 -14.81 5.64 -6.15
N VAL A 185 -14.51 5.67 -4.86
CA VAL A 185 -13.42 4.89 -4.29
C VAL A 185 -13.86 3.42 -4.25
N GLU A 186 -13.15 2.58 -4.97
CA GLU A 186 -13.41 1.14 -4.98
C GLU A 186 -12.92 0.47 -3.70
N GLY A 187 -13.45 -0.73 -3.40
CA GLY A 187 -12.99 -1.54 -2.26
C GLY A 187 -11.50 -1.87 -2.35
N ASP A 188 -10.85 -1.95 -1.20
CA ASP A 188 -9.43 -2.23 -1.08
C ASP A 188 -9.14 -3.72 -1.22
N TRP A 189 -8.48 -4.11 -2.31
CA TRP A 189 -8.09 -5.49 -2.57
C TRP A 189 -7.05 -6.03 -1.59
N SER A 190 -6.22 -5.16 -1.00
CA SER A 190 -5.29 -5.56 0.04
C SER A 190 -6.04 -6.04 1.29
N SER A 191 -7.00 -5.24 1.78
CA SER A 191 -7.84 -5.61 2.93
C SER A 191 -8.73 -6.81 2.63
N ALA A 192 -9.34 -6.84 1.44
CA ALA A 192 -10.16 -7.96 1.00
C ALA A 192 -9.39 -9.29 0.93
N SER A 193 -8.08 -9.24 0.62
CA SER A 193 -7.24 -10.44 0.51
C SER A 193 -7.27 -11.30 1.77
N TYR A 194 -7.34 -10.68 2.95
CA TYR A 194 -7.41 -11.42 4.21
C TYR A 194 -8.72 -12.20 4.36
N LEU A 195 -9.84 -11.55 4.06
CA LEU A 195 -11.16 -12.22 4.16
C LEU A 195 -11.31 -13.32 3.11
N LEU A 196 -10.86 -13.07 1.87
CA LEU A 196 -10.87 -14.07 0.81
C LEU A 196 -9.97 -15.27 1.15
N ALA A 197 -8.79 -15.02 1.71
CA ALA A 197 -7.90 -16.07 2.20
C ALA A 197 -8.55 -16.88 3.34
N LEU A 198 -9.24 -16.22 4.27
CA LEU A 198 -9.95 -16.89 5.35
C LEU A 198 -11.07 -17.79 4.79
N GLY A 199 -11.79 -17.33 3.76
CA GLY A 199 -12.78 -18.15 3.04
C GLY A 199 -12.18 -19.44 2.49
N ALA A 200 -11.01 -19.36 1.86
CA ALA A 200 -10.29 -20.52 1.32
C ALA A 200 -9.79 -21.48 2.42
N LEU A 201 -9.48 -20.95 3.61
CA LEU A 201 -8.94 -21.73 4.72
C LEU A 201 -10.00 -22.47 5.52
N CYS A 202 -11.13 -21.84 5.85
CA CYS A 202 -12.02 -22.41 6.87
C CYS A 202 -13.51 -22.40 6.55
N GLY A 203 -13.99 -21.71 5.49
CA GLY A 203 -15.43 -21.63 5.26
C GLY A 203 -15.84 -21.15 3.88
N GLU A 204 -16.84 -20.30 3.84
CA GLU A 204 -17.28 -19.55 2.66
C GLU A 204 -17.40 -18.09 3.05
N ILE A 205 -16.75 -17.20 2.30
CA ILE A 205 -16.83 -15.75 2.48
C ILE A 205 -17.15 -15.10 1.16
N GLU A 206 -18.10 -14.18 1.18
CA GLU A 206 -18.38 -13.26 0.09
C GLU A 206 -18.03 -11.84 0.53
N VAL A 207 -17.19 -11.15 -0.26
CA VAL A 207 -16.79 -9.76 -0.04
C VAL A 207 -17.42 -8.92 -1.13
N GLU A 208 -18.17 -7.90 -0.72
CA GLU A 208 -18.83 -6.95 -1.62
C GLU A 208 -17.95 -5.72 -1.87
N ASN A 209 -18.38 -4.88 -2.83
CA ASN A 209 -17.70 -3.66 -3.26
C ASN A 209 -16.28 -3.91 -3.83
N LEU A 210 -16.08 -5.06 -4.48
CA LEU A 210 -14.84 -5.40 -5.16
C LEU A 210 -15.01 -5.35 -6.68
N ASN A 211 -14.36 -4.38 -7.31
CA ASN A 211 -14.36 -4.24 -8.76
C ASN A 211 -13.45 -5.29 -9.40
N SER A 212 -14.01 -6.25 -10.12
CA SER A 212 -13.24 -7.29 -10.82
C SER A 212 -12.33 -6.74 -11.94
N LYS A 213 -12.56 -5.50 -12.40
CA LYS A 213 -11.73 -4.80 -13.39
C LYS A 213 -10.73 -3.84 -12.74
N SER A 214 -10.63 -3.83 -11.41
CA SER A 214 -9.70 -2.98 -10.68
C SER A 214 -8.26 -3.12 -11.18
N LEU A 215 -7.56 -2.01 -11.21
CA LEU A 215 -6.12 -1.94 -11.48
C LEU A 215 -5.26 -2.19 -10.22
N GLN A 216 -5.86 -2.39 -9.05
CA GLN A 216 -5.10 -2.70 -7.84
C GLN A 216 -4.28 -3.99 -8.00
N GLY A 217 -2.98 -3.93 -7.73
CA GLY A 217 -2.08 -5.09 -7.89
C GLY A 217 -2.49 -6.27 -7.04
N ASP A 218 -3.00 -6.02 -5.84
CA ASP A 218 -3.38 -7.05 -4.88
C ASP A 218 -4.65 -7.84 -5.28
N LYS A 219 -5.34 -7.42 -6.36
CA LYS A 219 -6.36 -8.26 -7.01
C LYS A 219 -5.79 -9.62 -7.49
N ALA A 220 -4.47 -9.71 -7.70
CA ALA A 220 -3.79 -10.97 -8.03
C ALA A 220 -4.05 -12.09 -7.01
N VAL A 221 -4.52 -11.77 -5.79
CA VAL A 221 -4.94 -12.76 -4.81
C VAL A 221 -5.97 -13.74 -5.37
N LEU A 222 -6.85 -13.30 -6.30
CA LEU A 222 -7.85 -14.18 -6.93
C LEU A 222 -7.21 -15.27 -7.79
N ASP A 223 -6.17 -14.92 -8.53
CA ASP A 223 -5.49 -15.86 -9.40
C ASP A 223 -4.66 -16.83 -8.55
N PHE A 224 -3.98 -16.34 -7.51
CA PHE A 224 -3.28 -17.20 -6.56
C PHE A 224 -4.23 -18.18 -5.85
N LEU A 225 -5.40 -17.72 -5.40
CA LEU A 225 -6.39 -18.59 -4.78
C LEU A 225 -6.90 -19.69 -5.74
N LYS A 226 -7.16 -19.34 -7.02
CA LYS A 226 -7.54 -20.30 -8.05
C LYS A 226 -6.42 -21.30 -8.33
N ASP A 227 -5.19 -20.82 -8.48
CA ASP A 227 -4.01 -21.67 -8.72
C ASP A 227 -3.75 -22.61 -7.55
N MET A 228 -4.02 -22.16 -6.33
CA MET A 228 -4.00 -23.02 -5.12
C MET A 228 -5.20 -23.99 -5.04
N GLY A 229 -6.15 -23.89 -5.94
CA GLY A 229 -7.30 -24.80 -6.02
C GLY A 229 -8.54 -24.36 -5.22
N ALA A 230 -8.56 -23.11 -4.73
CA ALA A 230 -9.75 -22.57 -4.08
C ALA A 230 -10.89 -22.32 -5.09
N SER A 231 -12.14 -22.52 -4.65
CA SER A 231 -13.32 -22.17 -5.44
C SER A 231 -13.57 -20.66 -5.34
N VAL A 232 -13.32 -19.95 -6.44
CA VAL A 232 -13.50 -18.49 -6.53
C VAL A 232 -14.61 -18.18 -7.52
N THR A 233 -15.64 -17.48 -7.10
CA THR A 233 -16.75 -17.02 -7.94
C THR A 233 -16.80 -15.49 -7.93
N SER A 234 -16.80 -14.88 -9.11
CA SER A 234 -16.91 -13.42 -9.27
C SER A 234 -18.35 -13.05 -9.63
N GLY A 235 -18.99 -12.23 -8.81
CA GLY A 235 -20.23 -11.52 -9.10
C GLY A 235 -19.99 -10.19 -9.81
N ASN A 236 -21.04 -9.38 -9.96
CA ASN A 236 -20.90 -8.05 -10.59
C ASN A 236 -20.04 -7.08 -9.77
N ASN A 237 -20.14 -7.12 -8.44
CA ASN A 237 -19.41 -6.27 -7.50
C ASN A 237 -19.06 -7.03 -6.21
N SER A 238 -18.97 -8.34 -6.27
CA SER A 238 -18.64 -9.21 -5.14
C SER A 238 -17.75 -10.37 -5.58
N ILE A 239 -16.97 -10.86 -4.64
CA ILE A 239 -16.12 -12.04 -4.80
C ILE A 239 -16.46 -13.02 -3.68
N LYS A 240 -16.75 -14.24 -4.08
CA LYS A 240 -17.01 -15.34 -3.16
C LYS A 240 -15.90 -16.37 -3.23
N VAL A 241 -15.37 -16.76 -2.08
CA VAL A 241 -14.34 -17.80 -1.97
C VAL A 241 -14.83 -18.87 -0.99
N LYS A 242 -14.63 -20.14 -1.37
CA LYS A 242 -14.99 -21.30 -0.54
C LYS A 242 -13.75 -22.11 -0.17
N LYS A 243 -13.81 -22.70 1.01
CA LYS A 243 -12.79 -23.63 1.53
C LYS A 243 -12.44 -24.71 0.51
N ALA A 244 -11.14 -24.96 0.37
CA ALA A 244 -10.60 -26.00 -0.48
C ALA A 244 -9.36 -26.65 0.16
N ARG A 245 -8.97 -27.80 -0.37
CA ARG A 245 -7.67 -28.39 -0.11
C ARG A 245 -6.65 -27.66 -0.97
N LEU A 246 -5.90 -26.75 -0.35
CA LEU A 246 -4.96 -25.91 -1.06
C LEU A 246 -3.72 -26.68 -1.51
N LYS A 247 -3.19 -26.33 -2.68
CA LYS A 247 -1.95 -26.84 -3.25
C LYS A 247 -0.92 -25.71 -3.31
N ALA A 248 0.34 -26.07 -3.25
CA ALA A 248 1.45 -25.15 -3.39
C ALA A 248 1.46 -24.48 -4.76
N ILE A 249 1.95 -23.24 -4.81
CA ILE A 249 2.13 -22.45 -6.04
C ILE A 249 3.49 -21.78 -6.06
N ASN A 250 3.94 -21.42 -7.27
CA ASN A 250 5.06 -20.51 -7.47
C ASN A 250 4.51 -19.20 -8.03
N ALA A 251 4.86 -18.08 -7.39
CA ALA A 251 4.32 -16.78 -7.77
C ALA A 251 5.38 -15.67 -7.71
N ASP A 252 5.34 -14.79 -8.71
CA ASP A 252 6.08 -13.52 -8.72
C ASP A 252 5.19 -12.43 -8.10
N LEU A 253 5.67 -11.80 -7.04
CA LEU A 253 4.97 -10.77 -6.29
C LEU A 253 5.48 -9.35 -6.62
N THR A 254 6.24 -9.17 -7.67
CA THR A 254 6.82 -7.86 -8.05
C THR A 254 5.77 -6.76 -8.13
N ASP A 255 4.58 -7.05 -8.64
CA ASP A 255 3.49 -6.08 -8.81
C ASP A 255 2.43 -6.10 -7.70
N CYS A 256 2.49 -7.06 -6.76
CA CYS A 256 1.56 -7.23 -5.64
C CYS A 256 2.27 -7.62 -4.33
N ILE A 257 3.38 -6.97 -4.06
CA ILE A 257 4.32 -7.30 -2.98
C ILE A 257 3.67 -7.30 -1.58
N ASP A 258 2.58 -6.57 -1.41
CA ASP A 258 1.85 -6.45 -0.16
C ASP A 258 1.01 -7.71 0.16
N LEU A 259 0.81 -8.60 -0.82
CA LEU A 259 0.20 -9.91 -0.62
C LEU A 259 1.14 -10.95 0.02
N LEU A 260 2.45 -10.69 0.12
CA LEU A 260 3.41 -11.68 0.64
C LEU A 260 2.98 -12.34 1.96
N PRO A 261 2.55 -11.61 3.01
CA PRO A 261 2.09 -12.25 4.24
C PRO A 261 0.86 -13.13 4.02
N THR A 262 -0.11 -12.68 3.23
CA THR A 262 -1.36 -13.41 2.94
C THR A 262 -1.09 -14.71 2.19
N VAL A 263 -0.30 -14.67 1.11
CA VAL A 263 -0.01 -15.90 0.33
C VAL A 263 0.90 -16.86 1.09
N ALA A 264 1.78 -16.36 1.95
CA ALA A 264 2.64 -17.19 2.78
C ALA A 264 1.86 -17.99 3.84
N VAL A 265 0.83 -17.39 4.47
CA VAL A 265 -0.03 -18.12 5.41
C VAL A 265 -0.94 -19.14 4.70
N LEU A 266 -1.37 -18.86 3.48
CA LEU A 266 -2.06 -19.85 2.63
C LEU A 266 -1.11 -21.02 2.29
N ALA A 267 0.11 -20.74 1.90
CA ALA A 267 1.13 -21.74 1.58
C ALA A 267 1.50 -22.61 2.81
N ALA A 268 1.41 -22.07 4.01
CA ALA A 268 1.71 -22.80 5.25
C ALA A 268 0.81 -24.01 5.47
N VAL A 269 -0.40 -24.01 4.93
CA VAL A 269 -1.37 -25.13 5.01
C VAL A 269 -1.60 -25.84 3.67
N ALA A 270 -0.95 -25.39 2.61
CA ALA A 270 -1.07 -25.97 1.29
C ALA A 270 -0.25 -27.26 1.15
N GLU A 271 -0.70 -28.20 0.33
CA GLU A 271 0.04 -29.41 0.03
C GLU A 271 1.20 -29.11 -0.92
N GLY A 272 2.42 -29.39 -0.49
CA GLY A 272 3.65 -29.20 -1.27
C GLY A 272 4.51 -28.02 -0.80
N THR A 273 5.33 -27.50 -1.68
CA THR A 273 6.25 -26.40 -1.42
C THR A 273 6.02 -25.26 -2.38
N SER A 274 5.70 -24.10 -1.83
CA SER A 274 5.48 -22.85 -2.60
C SER A 274 6.74 -22.01 -2.64
N GLU A 275 6.94 -21.29 -3.75
CA GLU A 275 8.04 -20.35 -3.93
C GLU A 275 7.49 -18.97 -4.35
N PHE A 276 7.89 -17.91 -3.62
CA PHE A 276 7.51 -16.53 -3.88
C PHE A 276 8.74 -15.71 -4.22
N THR A 277 8.73 -15.05 -5.37
CA THR A 277 9.82 -14.21 -5.88
C THR A 277 9.37 -12.75 -6.07
N GLY A 278 10.30 -11.84 -6.45
CA GLY A 278 9.97 -10.42 -6.61
C GLY A 278 9.70 -9.71 -5.28
N ILE A 279 10.24 -10.21 -4.18
CA ILE A 279 9.89 -9.78 -2.81
C ILE A 279 10.95 -8.92 -2.13
N LYS A 280 12.07 -8.63 -2.79
CA LYS A 280 13.20 -7.88 -2.21
C LYS A 280 12.75 -6.57 -1.52
N ARG A 281 11.79 -5.84 -2.11
CA ARG A 281 11.28 -4.58 -1.55
C ARG A 281 10.40 -4.78 -0.30
N ALA A 282 9.88 -5.99 -0.04
CA ALA A 282 9.12 -6.28 1.16
C ALA A 282 9.97 -6.10 2.43
N ARG A 283 11.31 -6.13 2.30
CA ARG A 283 12.25 -5.84 3.38
C ARG A 283 12.35 -4.35 3.76
N LEU A 284 11.83 -3.47 2.88
CA LEU A 284 11.86 -2.00 3.05
C LEU A 284 10.49 -1.42 3.41
N LYS A 285 9.57 -2.27 3.86
CA LYS A 285 8.20 -1.88 4.26
C LYS A 285 8.16 -1.48 5.75
N GLU A 286 7.01 -1.61 6.39
CA GLU A 286 6.80 -1.33 7.83
C GLU A 286 7.73 -2.16 8.71
N SER A 287 7.94 -3.41 8.32
CA SER A 287 8.93 -4.35 8.84
C SER A 287 9.75 -4.96 7.69
N ASP A 288 10.80 -5.70 7.98
CA ASP A 288 11.32 -6.69 7.01
C ASP A 288 10.31 -7.84 6.95
N ARG A 289 9.32 -7.71 6.05
CA ARG A 289 8.21 -8.67 5.93
C ARG A 289 8.69 -10.07 5.56
N VAL A 290 9.79 -10.19 4.83
CA VAL A 290 10.32 -11.50 4.43
C VAL A 290 10.81 -12.26 5.67
N SER A 291 11.65 -11.62 6.48
CA SER A 291 12.16 -12.21 7.72
C SER A 291 11.06 -12.38 8.76
N ALA A 292 10.12 -11.43 8.86
CA ALA A 292 9.01 -11.53 9.81
C ALA A 292 8.06 -12.69 9.49
N VAL A 293 7.73 -12.90 8.20
CA VAL A 293 6.93 -14.07 7.75
C VAL A 293 7.65 -15.36 8.07
N LYS A 294 8.94 -15.46 7.75
CA LYS A 294 9.75 -16.65 8.09
C LYS A 294 9.75 -16.92 9.59
N GLU A 295 10.01 -15.90 10.41
CA GLU A 295 10.03 -16.03 11.87
C GLU A 295 8.68 -16.54 12.39
N GLY A 296 7.58 -15.87 11.99
CA GLY A 296 6.24 -16.22 12.44
C GLY A 296 5.82 -17.64 12.04
N LEU A 297 6.00 -18.00 10.76
CA LEU A 297 5.67 -19.35 10.28
C LEU A 297 6.55 -20.43 10.93
N SER A 298 7.85 -20.15 11.15
CA SER A 298 8.74 -21.09 11.83
C SER A 298 8.32 -21.33 13.29
N ARG A 299 7.86 -20.29 14.01
CA ARG A 299 7.28 -20.44 15.36
C ARG A 299 6.04 -21.33 15.37
N MET A 300 5.26 -21.30 14.29
CA MET A 300 4.08 -22.16 14.09
C MET A 300 4.45 -23.58 13.58
N GLY A 301 5.74 -23.92 13.48
CA GLY A 301 6.24 -25.24 13.08
C GLY A 301 6.31 -25.45 11.56
N ILE A 302 6.20 -24.41 10.76
CA ILE A 302 6.27 -24.48 9.29
C ILE A 302 7.73 -24.33 8.84
N LYS A 303 8.16 -25.16 7.90
CA LYS A 303 9.49 -25.05 7.28
C LYS A 303 9.50 -23.93 6.27
N VAL A 304 10.32 -22.90 6.52
CA VAL A 304 10.48 -21.73 5.66
C VAL A 304 11.95 -21.43 5.43
N THR A 305 12.32 -21.17 4.19
CA THR A 305 13.64 -20.63 3.84
C THR A 305 13.49 -19.30 3.11
N GLU A 306 14.40 -18.37 3.40
CA GLU A 306 14.42 -17.06 2.77
C GLU A 306 15.76 -16.81 2.08
N GLU A 307 15.70 -16.14 0.93
CA GLU A 307 16.81 -15.51 0.23
C GLU A 307 16.53 -14.01 0.10
N MET A 308 17.43 -13.27 -0.54
CA MET A 308 17.26 -11.82 -0.69
C MET A 308 15.95 -11.45 -1.39
N ASP A 309 15.56 -12.18 -2.42
CA ASP A 309 14.40 -11.93 -3.28
C ASP A 309 13.48 -13.14 -3.43
N LYS A 310 13.57 -14.10 -2.49
CA LYS A 310 12.78 -15.33 -2.54
C LYS A 310 12.40 -15.83 -1.14
N LEU A 311 11.18 -16.34 -1.02
CA LEU A 311 10.67 -17.06 0.15
C LEU A 311 10.14 -18.41 -0.30
N VAL A 312 10.57 -19.49 0.37
CA VAL A 312 10.09 -20.85 0.10
C VAL A 312 9.38 -21.37 1.35
N VAL A 313 8.13 -21.81 1.19
CA VAL A 313 7.27 -22.29 2.27
C VAL A 313 6.86 -23.73 1.97
N THR A 314 7.21 -24.66 2.83
CA THR A 314 6.72 -26.05 2.75
C THR A 314 5.54 -26.22 3.67
N GLY A 315 4.36 -26.44 3.09
CA GLY A 315 3.11 -26.58 3.83
C GLY A 315 3.07 -27.81 4.71
N SER A 316 2.49 -27.67 5.88
CA SER A 316 2.26 -28.75 6.83
C SER A 316 1.10 -28.38 7.78
N VAL A 317 1.02 -28.99 8.94
CA VAL A 317 0.03 -28.66 9.98
C VAL A 317 0.62 -27.65 10.94
N PRO A 318 0.23 -26.34 10.84
CA PRO A 318 0.74 -25.33 11.76
C PRO A 318 0.18 -25.52 13.16
N LYS A 319 0.91 -25.00 14.16
CA LYS A 319 0.53 -24.99 15.58
C LYS A 319 0.34 -23.56 16.06
N GLY A 320 -0.51 -23.39 17.09
CA GLY A 320 -0.65 -22.09 17.76
C GLY A 320 0.70 -21.60 18.33
N ALA A 321 0.94 -20.31 18.23
CA ALA A 321 2.18 -19.68 18.71
C ALA A 321 1.96 -18.21 19.08
N VAL A 322 2.93 -17.62 19.77
CA VAL A 322 2.99 -16.17 19.98
C VAL A 322 3.72 -15.53 18.81
N ILE A 323 3.05 -14.62 18.12
CA ILE A 323 3.52 -13.92 16.92
C ILE A 323 3.65 -12.44 17.23
N ASP A 324 4.85 -11.92 17.10
CA ASP A 324 5.11 -10.49 17.14
C ASP A 324 4.80 -9.87 15.74
N SER A 325 3.83 -8.96 15.68
CA SER A 325 3.48 -8.26 14.43
C SER A 325 4.58 -7.34 13.92
N LYS A 326 5.58 -7.03 14.73
CA LYS A 326 6.62 -6.01 14.46
C LYS A 326 6.03 -4.61 14.18
N GLY A 327 4.81 -4.32 14.69
CA GLY A 327 4.06 -3.11 14.37
C GLY A 327 3.57 -3.04 12.92
N ASP A 328 3.59 -4.16 12.20
CA ASP A 328 3.14 -4.25 10.81
C ASP A 328 1.74 -4.87 10.75
N HIS A 329 0.76 -4.06 10.35
CA HIS A 329 -0.64 -4.44 10.24
C HIS A 329 -0.86 -5.67 9.34
N ARG A 330 -0.07 -5.82 8.27
CA ARG A 330 -0.19 -6.96 7.35
C ARG A 330 0.27 -8.26 8.00
N MET A 331 1.29 -8.20 8.85
CA MET A 331 1.73 -9.33 9.66
C MET A 331 0.65 -9.73 10.67
N ALA A 332 0.11 -8.75 11.41
CA ALA A 332 -0.96 -8.99 12.38
C ALA A 332 -2.18 -9.67 11.73
N MET A 333 -2.67 -9.13 10.63
CA MET A 333 -3.84 -9.67 9.93
C MET A 333 -3.59 -11.04 9.32
N ALA A 334 -2.48 -11.25 8.62
CA ALA A 334 -2.17 -12.54 8.00
C ALA A 334 -2.03 -13.67 9.03
N PHE A 335 -1.31 -13.44 10.12
CA PHE A 335 -1.17 -14.46 11.17
C PHE A 335 -2.44 -14.66 11.99
N ALA A 336 -3.33 -13.65 12.07
CA ALA A 336 -4.65 -13.82 12.66
C ALA A 336 -5.50 -14.83 11.87
N LEU A 337 -5.41 -14.85 10.53
CA LEU A 337 -6.12 -15.84 9.71
C LEU A 337 -5.64 -17.26 10.04
N LEU A 338 -4.33 -17.45 10.09
CA LEU A 338 -3.77 -18.76 10.41
C LEU A 338 -4.10 -19.17 11.85
N GLY A 339 -4.07 -18.22 12.79
CA GLY A 339 -4.49 -18.40 14.17
C GLY A 339 -5.96 -18.78 14.32
N ALA A 340 -6.85 -18.21 13.50
CA ALA A 340 -8.27 -18.55 13.48
C ALA A 340 -8.51 -20.00 13.02
N VAL A 341 -7.64 -20.54 12.15
CA VAL A 341 -7.70 -21.92 11.66
C VAL A 341 -7.18 -22.92 12.70
N VAL A 342 -6.03 -22.61 13.35
CA VAL A 342 -5.34 -23.59 14.20
C VAL A 342 -5.63 -23.42 15.69
N GLY A 343 -6.11 -22.27 16.12
CA GLY A 343 -6.33 -21.93 17.52
C GLY A 343 -5.02 -21.66 18.29
N GLY A 344 -5.14 -21.22 19.55
CA GLY A 344 -4.02 -21.07 20.47
C GLY A 344 -2.92 -20.11 20.00
N THR A 345 -3.26 -19.12 19.17
CA THR A 345 -2.31 -18.13 18.62
C THR A 345 -2.55 -16.79 19.29
N THR A 346 -1.46 -16.15 19.73
CA THR A 346 -1.47 -14.78 20.26
C THR A 346 -0.75 -13.87 19.27
N ILE A 347 -1.34 -12.72 18.94
CA ILE A 347 -0.71 -11.68 18.10
C ILE A 347 -0.34 -10.50 19.01
N GLU A 348 0.95 -10.25 19.17
CA GLU A 348 1.46 -9.08 19.89
C GLU A 348 1.48 -7.86 18.97
N GLY A 349 1.15 -6.66 19.50
CA GLY A 349 1.05 -5.43 18.73
C GLY A 349 -0.15 -5.43 17.77
N ALA A 350 -1.25 -6.09 18.16
CA ALA A 350 -2.45 -6.28 17.34
C ALA A 350 -3.19 -4.98 16.98
N GLU A 351 -2.96 -3.89 17.73
CA GLU A 351 -3.51 -2.56 17.51
C GLU A 351 -3.02 -1.92 16.21
N CYS A 352 -1.90 -2.35 15.67
CA CYS A 352 -1.31 -1.81 14.44
C CYS A 352 -2.22 -1.95 13.20
N VAL A 353 -3.26 -2.80 13.26
CA VAL A 353 -4.26 -2.93 12.18
C VAL A 353 -5.06 -1.65 11.96
N SER A 354 -5.17 -0.76 12.96
CA SER A 354 -5.85 0.54 12.87
C SER A 354 -5.28 1.42 11.75
N LYS A 355 -4.03 1.17 11.37
CA LYS A 355 -3.35 1.88 10.30
C LYS A 355 -4.12 1.86 8.99
N THR A 356 -4.64 0.69 8.60
CA THR A 356 -5.31 0.49 7.29
C THR A 356 -6.69 -0.15 7.40
N TYR A 357 -6.94 -0.94 8.45
CA TYR A 357 -8.18 -1.69 8.61
C TYR A 357 -8.62 -1.75 10.09
N PRO A 358 -9.08 -0.60 10.65
CA PRO A 358 -9.41 -0.50 12.06
C PRO A 358 -10.48 -1.49 12.53
N GLU A 359 -11.45 -1.85 11.68
CA GLU A 359 -12.54 -2.77 11.98
C GLU A 359 -12.15 -4.26 11.87
N PHE A 360 -10.91 -4.59 11.51
CA PHE A 360 -10.49 -5.96 11.20
C PHE A 360 -10.85 -6.98 12.30
N TRP A 361 -10.57 -6.65 13.57
CA TRP A 361 -10.86 -7.57 14.67
C TRP A 361 -12.35 -7.78 14.91
N ASP A 362 -13.15 -6.74 14.73
CA ASP A 362 -14.61 -6.81 14.90
C ASP A 362 -15.26 -7.58 13.76
N ILE A 363 -14.78 -7.38 12.53
CA ILE A 363 -15.21 -8.16 11.37
C ILE A 363 -14.84 -9.63 11.57
N LEU A 364 -13.61 -9.93 12.00
CA LEU A 364 -13.18 -11.31 12.25
C LEU A 364 -14.05 -11.99 13.30
N LYS A 365 -14.42 -11.29 14.39
CA LYS A 365 -15.39 -11.78 15.38
C LYS A 365 -16.78 -11.97 14.77
N GLY A 366 -17.27 -11.00 14.00
CA GLY A 366 -18.61 -10.99 13.40
C GLY A 366 -18.85 -12.17 12.46
N ILE A 367 -17.81 -12.62 11.76
CA ILE A 367 -17.88 -13.81 10.88
C ILE A 367 -17.57 -15.13 11.60
N GLY A 368 -17.50 -15.13 12.92
CA GLY A 368 -17.39 -16.34 13.76
C GLY A 368 -15.99 -16.64 14.29
N GLY A 369 -15.02 -15.76 14.09
CA GLY A 369 -13.67 -15.87 14.66
C GLY A 369 -13.70 -15.72 16.19
N LYS A 370 -13.06 -16.63 16.92
CA LYS A 370 -12.92 -16.56 18.38
C LYS A 370 -11.71 -15.68 18.74
N VAL A 371 -11.93 -14.36 18.77
CA VAL A 371 -10.89 -13.37 19.07
C VAL A 371 -11.11 -12.81 20.46
N ARG A 372 -10.05 -12.81 21.27
CA ARG A 372 -9.97 -12.11 22.53
C ARG A 372 -8.94 -11.00 22.42
N LEU A 373 -9.30 -9.79 22.79
CA LEU A 373 -8.37 -8.66 22.89
C LEU A 373 -7.98 -8.52 24.35
N ASP A 374 -6.71 -8.77 24.67
CA ASP A 374 -6.15 -8.61 26.00
C ASP A 374 -5.41 -7.28 26.09
N GLY A 375 -5.77 -6.45 27.06
CA GLY A 375 -5.04 -5.25 27.45
C GLY A 375 -5.35 -4.00 26.62
N LYS A 376 -6.13 -3.11 27.18
CA LYS A 376 -5.93 -1.66 27.11
C LYS A 376 -5.47 -1.17 28.47
#